data_4237f232c6c378ec8f2b53bb29dab1d5
#
_entry.id   4237f232c6c378ec8f2b53bb29dab1d5
#
_cell.length_a   1.000
_cell.length_b   1.000
_cell.length_c   1.000
_cell.angle_alpha   90.00
_cell.angle_beta   90.00
_cell.angle_gamma   90.00
#
_symmetry.space_group_name_H-M   'P 1'
#
loop_
_entity.id
_entity.type
_entity.pdbx_description
1 polymer ?
#
loop_
_entity_poly.entity_id
_entity_poly.type
_entity_poly.pdbx_seq_one_letter_code
_entity_poly.pdbx_strand_id
1 'polypeptide(L)'
;MVEKVNAAVRVAPQVTEFREYDMPDIPPEAALLKVEVAGICGTDVKFYSKPPFEGPVIMGHENIGYIAKAGKIFQERRGLKEGDMVFAEHYVGCMDCEWCHKGEYRLCMYTDWRKFPEGLRFGYTLAERAPHLFGGFAEYMYLPWNSVLHKVPDGLSAEHAGVVTPMANGIQWALFDCGVGYDSRVLIQGPGQQGLCNTIASKTAGASLIVVTGTSKDTKRLQVAKNLGADVVINVEEEDPLEKIMEVTGGEGMDVSLDCTAGAGTIPVLLGIEAMKRKGGTLQIQGEDVPVFPNFPLGKIGNKYITVKA
;
A
#
# COMPACT_ATOMS: atom_id res chain seq x y z
N MET A 1 17.36 24.79 -25.82
CA MET A 1 17.17 23.32 -25.85
C MET A 1 16.02 23.06 -24.91
N VAL A 2 15.05 22.24 -25.31
CA VAL A 2 14.00 21.79 -24.40
C VAL A 2 14.67 20.89 -23.36
N GLU A 3 14.39 21.15 -22.09
CA GLU A 3 14.89 20.34 -20.99
C GLU A 3 14.25 18.94 -21.06
N LYS A 4 15.03 17.88 -20.87
CA LYS A 4 14.59 16.49 -20.99
C LYS A 4 14.47 15.87 -19.60
N VAL A 5 13.56 14.91 -19.46
CA VAL A 5 13.31 14.13 -18.26
C VAL A 5 13.51 12.65 -18.60
N ASN A 6 14.35 11.97 -17.83
CA ASN A 6 14.53 10.54 -17.97
C ASN A 6 13.47 9.78 -17.16
N ALA A 7 12.97 8.69 -17.74
CA ALA A 7 12.05 7.78 -17.10
C ALA A 7 12.39 6.32 -17.41
N ALA A 8 12.22 5.45 -16.43
CA ALA A 8 12.24 4.00 -16.61
C ALA A 8 10.84 3.53 -17.01
N VAL A 9 10.68 3.17 -18.26
CA VAL A 9 9.40 2.80 -18.88
C VAL A 9 9.32 1.28 -19.01
N ARG A 10 8.38 0.66 -18.37
CA ARG A 10 8.07 -0.73 -18.59
C ARG A 10 7.34 -0.86 -19.93
N VAL A 11 7.96 -1.54 -20.91
CA VAL A 11 7.45 -1.65 -22.30
C VAL A 11 6.88 -3.02 -22.62
N ALA A 12 7.34 -4.07 -21.93
CA ALA A 12 6.86 -5.43 -22.06
C ALA A 12 7.04 -6.18 -20.72
N PRO A 13 6.47 -7.38 -20.52
CA PRO A 13 6.74 -8.19 -19.34
C PRO A 13 8.24 -8.32 -19.07
N GLN A 14 8.69 -7.88 -17.89
CA GLN A 14 10.09 -7.91 -17.46
C GLN A 14 11.07 -7.11 -18.35
N VAL A 15 10.56 -6.16 -19.15
CA VAL A 15 11.40 -5.31 -20.02
C VAL A 15 11.17 -3.85 -19.66
N THR A 16 12.26 -3.18 -19.30
CA THR A 16 12.30 -1.73 -19.03
C THR A 16 13.23 -1.05 -20.04
N GLU A 17 12.79 0.07 -20.57
CA GLU A 17 13.59 0.98 -21.38
C GLU A 17 13.75 2.30 -20.64
N PHE A 18 14.92 2.93 -20.76
CA PHE A 18 15.09 4.33 -20.40
C PHE A 18 14.67 5.19 -21.57
N ARG A 19 13.71 6.07 -21.34
CA ARG A 19 13.19 7.00 -22.34
C ARG A 19 13.29 8.43 -21.84
N GLU A 20 13.54 9.33 -22.79
CA GLU A 20 13.52 10.78 -22.55
C GLU A 20 12.19 11.37 -22.98
N TYR A 21 11.62 12.22 -22.12
CA TYR A 21 10.42 13.01 -22.39
C TYR A 21 10.77 14.48 -22.34
N ASP A 22 10.03 15.30 -23.08
CA ASP A 22 10.13 16.75 -22.94
C ASP A 22 9.59 17.19 -21.58
N MET A 23 10.27 18.14 -20.92
CA MET A 23 9.77 18.76 -19.72
C MET A 23 8.40 19.40 -20.04
N PRO A 24 7.31 19.02 -19.34
CA PRO A 24 5.99 19.54 -19.66
C PRO A 24 5.83 21.00 -19.28
N ASP A 25 5.04 21.73 -20.05
CA ASP A 25 4.53 23.01 -19.63
C ASP A 25 3.59 22.82 -18.43
N ILE A 26 3.72 23.68 -17.43
CA ILE A 26 2.92 23.61 -16.21
C ILE A 26 1.84 24.69 -16.25
N PRO A 27 0.57 24.32 -16.49
CA PRO A 27 -0.53 25.25 -16.45
C PRO A 27 -0.79 25.80 -15.04
N PRO A 28 -1.56 26.89 -14.91
CA PRO A 28 -1.77 27.57 -13.62
C PRO A 28 -2.28 26.68 -12.49
N GLU A 29 -3.05 25.61 -12.80
CA GLU A 29 -3.67 24.72 -11.83
C GLU A 29 -2.88 23.41 -11.55
N ALA A 30 -1.74 23.20 -12.20
CA ALA A 30 -0.92 21.99 -12.10
C ALA A 30 0.44 22.27 -11.45
N ALA A 31 1.19 21.19 -11.18
CA ALA A 31 2.56 21.28 -10.68
C ALA A 31 3.43 20.17 -11.28
N LEU A 32 4.72 20.29 -11.04
CA LEU A 32 5.74 19.29 -11.36
C LEU A 32 6.43 18.87 -10.05
N LEU A 33 6.48 17.58 -9.81
CA LEU A 33 7.20 16.99 -8.70
C LEU A 33 8.57 16.52 -9.20
N LYS A 34 9.65 16.98 -8.57
CA LYS A 34 10.95 16.30 -8.68
C LYS A 34 10.94 15.12 -7.74
N VAL A 35 10.98 13.92 -8.29
CA VAL A 35 10.92 12.69 -7.49
C VAL A 35 12.24 12.52 -6.73
N GLU A 36 12.15 12.36 -5.42
CA GLU A 36 13.29 12.09 -4.55
C GLU A 36 13.36 10.61 -4.18
N VAL A 37 12.20 10.03 -3.82
CA VAL A 37 12.06 8.62 -3.49
C VAL A 37 10.79 8.09 -4.15
N ALA A 38 10.90 6.94 -4.82
CA ALA A 38 9.77 6.16 -5.30
C ALA A 38 9.86 4.75 -4.72
N GLY A 39 8.93 4.40 -3.84
CA GLY A 39 8.84 3.07 -3.25
C GLY A 39 8.50 2.01 -4.30
N ILE A 40 9.06 0.80 -4.15
CA ILE A 40 8.70 -0.37 -4.96
C ILE A 40 7.71 -1.21 -4.18
N CYS A 41 6.46 -1.19 -4.61
CA CYS A 41 5.38 -1.99 -4.03
C CYS A 41 5.41 -3.44 -4.57
N GLY A 42 4.81 -4.37 -3.84
CA GLY A 42 4.54 -5.72 -4.35
C GLY A 42 3.75 -5.74 -5.65
N THR A 43 2.85 -4.76 -5.83
CA THR A 43 2.09 -4.56 -7.07
C THR A 43 2.99 -4.19 -8.25
N ASP A 44 4.04 -3.39 -8.05
CA ASP A 44 5.02 -3.08 -9.11
C ASP A 44 5.74 -4.35 -9.56
N VAL A 45 6.17 -5.20 -8.64
CA VAL A 45 6.81 -6.48 -8.94
C VAL A 45 5.87 -7.40 -9.72
N LYS A 46 4.61 -7.50 -9.31
CA LYS A 46 3.57 -8.29 -9.98
C LYS A 46 3.32 -7.78 -11.40
N PHE A 47 3.12 -6.48 -11.57
CA PHE A 47 2.80 -5.86 -12.85
C PHE A 47 4.01 -5.76 -13.79
N TYR A 48 5.22 -5.77 -13.24
CA TYR A 48 6.41 -5.90 -14.05
C TYR A 48 6.44 -7.22 -14.82
N SER A 49 6.05 -8.31 -14.15
CA SER A 49 6.03 -9.67 -14.73
C SER A 49 4.75 -10.01 -15.48
N LYS A 50 3.59 -9.65 -14.91
CA LYS A 50 2.25 -9.95 -15.43
C LYS A 50 1.42 -8.66 -15.48
N PRO A 51 1.67 -7.80 -16.47
CA PRO A 51 1.01 -6.52 -16.53
C PRO A 51 -0.46 -6.66 -16.91
N PRO A 52 -1.30 -5.85 -16.30
CA PRO A 52 -2.66 -5.63 -16.79
C PRO A 52 -2.74 -4.52 -17.86
N PHE A 53 -1.60 -3.98 -18.30
CA PHE A 53 -1.51 -2.86 -19.24
C PHE A 53 -1.36 -3.35 -20.67
N GLU A 54 -2.00 -2.68 -21.61
CA GLU A 54 -1.89 -2.93 -23.05
C GLU A 54 -0.79 -2.10 -23.74
N GLY A 55 0.01 -1.33 -22.96
CA GLY A 55 1.04 -0.46 -23.51
C GLY A 55 2.14 -0.13 -22.49
N PRO A 56 3.10 0.74 -22.88
CA PRO A 56 4.16 1.22 -22.02
C PRO A 56 3.63 2.03 -20.82
N VAL A 57 4.23 1.85 -19.63
CA VAL A 57 3.87 2.56 -18.40
C VAL A 57 5.14 2.97 -17.65
N ILE A 58 5.17 4.21 -17.18
CA ILE A 58 6.09 4.64 -16.14
C ILE A 58 5.46 4.19 -14.81
N MET A 59 6.05 3.16 -14.19
CA MET A 59 5.53 2.62 -12.94
C MET A 59 5.97 3.47 -11.73
N GLY A 60 5.75 2.99 -10.52
CA GLY A 60 6.04 3.71 -9.27
C GLY A 60 4.87 4.59 -8.84
N HIS A 61 4.29 4.23 -7.68
CA HIS A 61 3.08 4.86 -7.16
C HIS A 61 3.16 5.22 -5.67
N GLU A 62 4.30 5.04 -5.05
CA GLU A 62 4.62 5.45 -3.66
C GLU A 62 5.69 6.56 -3.74
N ASN A 63 5.25 7.81 -4.05
CA ASN A 63 6.13 8.86 -4.53
C ASN A 63 6.28 10.00 -3.52
N ILE A 64 7.51 10.26 -3.14
CA ILE A 64 7.92 11.43 -2.35
C ILE A 64 8.82 12.30 -3.21
N GLY A 65 8.63 13.60 -3.15
CA GLY A 65 9.50 14.52 -3.87
C GLY A 65 9.24 15.97 -3.51
N TYR A 66 9.95 16.83 -4.19
CA TYR A 66 9.85 18.28 -3.99
C TYR A 66 9.04 18.91 -5.13
N ILE A 67 8.14 19.82 -4.79
CA ILE A 67 7.50 20.65 -5.81
C ILE A 67 8.57 21.46 -6.54
N ALA A 68 8.88 21.06 -7.78
CA ALA A 68 9.91 21.71 -8.58
C ALA A 68 9.37 22.93 -9.31
N LYS A 69 8.10 22.90 -9.74
CA LYS A 69 7.39 24.00 -10.39
C LYS A 69 5.91 23.92 -10.05
N ALA A 70 5.28 25.02 -9.77
CA ALA A 70 3.86 25.08 -9.46
C ALA A 70 3.17 26.29 -10.06
N GLY A 71 2.04 26.06 -10.71
CA GLY A 71 1.19 27.14 -11.22
C GLY A 71 0.57 27.96 -10.09
N LYS A 72 0.21 29.21 -10.38
CA LYS A 72 -0.30 30.13 -9.37
C LYS A 72 -1.59 29.64 -8.70
N ILE A 73 -2.54 29.12 -9.48
CA ILE A 73 -3.81 28.59 -8.96
C ILE A 73 -3.57 27.36 -8.09
N PHE A 74 -2.63 26.48 -8.49
CA PHE A 74 -2.24 25.33 -7.69
C PHE A 74 -1.73 25.76 -6.31
N GLN A 75 -0.81 26.72 -6.25
CA GLN A 75 -0.23 27.22 -5.00
C GLN A 75 -1.32 27.84 -4.09
N GLU A 76 -2.18 28.71 -4.65
CA GLU A 76 -3.25 29.37 -3.90
C GLU A 76 -4.26 28.37 -3.31
N ARG A 77 -4.67 27.35 -4.09
CA ARG A 77 -5.66 26.35 -3.65
C ARG A 77 -5.12 25.31 -2.68
N ARG A 78 -3.85 24.96 -2.82
CA ARG A 78 -3.24 23.85 -2.06
C ARG A 78 -2.44 24.33 -0.85
N GLY A 79 -2.06 25.58 -0.79
CA GLY A 79 -1.12 26.10 0.21
C GLY A 79 0.29 25.49 0.08
N LEU A 80 0.61 24.93 -1.09
CA LEU A 80 1.90 24.32 -1.41
C LEU A 80 2.67 25.23 -2.35
N LYS A 81 3.99 25.26 -2.19
CA LYS A 81 4.90 26.08 -3.00
C LYS A 81 6.10 25.28 -3.48
N GLU A 82 6.81 25.85 -4.43
CA GLU A 82 8.09 25.29 -4.89
C GLU A 82 9.06 25.11 -3.71
N GLY A 83 9.71 23.95 -3.66
CA GLY A 83 10.58 23.52 -2.57
C GLY A 83 9.88 22.75 -1.44
N ASP A 84 8.54 22.75 -1.37
CA ASP A 84 7.84 21.90 -0.40
C ASP A 84 8.01 20.41 -0.75
N MET A 85 8.37 19.60 0.24
CA MET A 85 8.38 18.15 0.10
C MET A 85 6.98 17.60 0.31
N VAL A 86 6.51 16.76 -0.62
CA VAL A 86 5.17 16.19 -0.59
C VAL A 86 5.18 14.70 -0.89
N PHE A 87 4.21 14.00 -0.32
CA PHE A 87 3.75 12.69 -0.77
C PHE A 87 2.61 12.90 -1.77
N ALA A 88 2.67 12.20 -2.90
CA ALA A 88 1.62 12.19 -3.90
C ALA A 88 0.84 10.88 -3.83
N GLU A 89 -0.44 10.96 -3.42
CA GLU A 89 -1.37 9.83 -3.45
C GLU A 89 -1.58 9.36 -4.89
N HIS A 90 -1.53 8.05 -5.11
CA HIS A 90 -1.53 7.53 -6.47
C HIS A 90 -2.91 7.55 -7.15
N TYR A 91 -3.99 7.67 -6.40
CA TYR A 91 -5.34 7.82 -6.94
C TYR A 91 -5.60 9.28 -7.34
N VAL A 92 -5.87 9.53 -8.61
CA VAL A 92 -6.23 10.85 -9.12
C VAL A 92 -7.74 10.88 -9.40
N GLY A 93 -8.52 11.21 -8.36
CA GLY A 93 -9.98 11.19 -8.43
C GLY A 93 -10.57 12.31 -9.29
N CYS A 94 -11.82 12.19 -9.71
CA CYS A 94 -12.51 13.25 -10.48
C CYS A 94 -12.84 14.50 -9.64
N MET A 95 -12.80 14.39 -8.31
CA MET A 95 -13.15 15.43 -7.31
C MET A 95 -14.61 15.91 -7.35
N ASP A 96 -15.50 15.23 -8.08
CA ASP A 96 -16.89 15.61 -8.27
C ASP A 96 -17.91 14.51 -7.95
N CYS A 97 -17.49 13.25 -7.82
CA CYS A 97 -18.41 12.15 -7.49
C CYS A 97 -18.62 12.01 -5.96
N GLU A 98 -19.66 11.25 -5.60
CA GLU A 98 -19.99 10.95 -4.20
C GLU A 98 -18.79 10.46 -3.38
N TRP A 99 -17.97 9.58 -3.95
CA TRP A 99 -16.80 9.02 -3.28
C TRP A 99 -15.72 10.05 -3.04
N CYS A 100 -15.44 10.90 -4.03
CA CYS A 100 -14.49 12.00 -3.87
C CYS A 100 -14.95 13.00 -2.81
N HIS A 101 -16.25 13.34 -2.77
CA HIS A 101 -16.80 14.23 -1.75
C HIS A 101 -16.73 13.65 -0.33
N LYS A 102 -16.72 12.32 -0.19
CA LYS A 102 -16.54 11.62 1.10
C LYS A 102 -15.08 11.43 1.48
N GLY A 103 -14.12 11.85 0.64
CA GLY A 103 -12.69 11.57 0.84
C GLY A 103 -12.27 10.14 0.44
N GLU A 104 -13.20 9.33 -0.09
CA GLU A 104 -12.96 7.96 -0.53
C GLU A 104 -12.59 7.91 -2.03
N TYR A 105 -11.70 8.79 -2.46
CA TYR A 105 -11.30 8.94 -3.87
C TYR A 105 -10.71 7.64 -4.48
N ARG A 106 -10.22 6.70 -3.67
CA ARG A 106 -9.84 5.36 -4.11
C ARG A 106 -10.99 4.58 -4.75
N LEU A 107 -12.24 4.89 -4.40
CA LEU A 107 -13.46 4.28 -4.96
C LEU A 107 -14.02 5.10 -6.14
N CYS A 108 -13.38 6.19 -6.52
CA CYS A 108 -13.78 6.97 -7.68
C CYS A 108 -13.61 6.16 -8.96
N MET A 109 -14.65 6.07 -9.78
CA MET A 109 -14.62 5.29 -11.02
C MET A 109 -13.51 5.75 -11.97
N TYR A 110 -13.23 7.05 -12.03
CA TYR A 110 -12.18 7.61 -12.89
C TYR A 110 -10.76 7.23 -12.47
N THR A 111 -10.58 6.59 -11.32
CA THR A 111 -9.28 6.00 -10.94
C THR A 111 -9.14 4.55 -11.42
N ASP A 112 -10.21 3.93 -11.91
CA ASP A 112 -10.15 2.60 -12.52
C ASP A 112 -9.76 2.71 -14.00
N TRP A 113 -8.48 2.84 -14.24
CA TRP A 113 -7.86 2.95 -15.56
C TRP A 113 -8.21 1.78 -16.51
N ARG A 114 -8.68 0.64 -15.99
CA ARG A 114 -9.09 -0.51 -16.79
C ARG A 114 -10.45 -0.29 -17.45
N LYS A 115 -11.32 0.49 -16.82
CA LYS A 115 -12.69 0.77 -17.31
C LYS A 115 -12.82 2.17 -17.91
N PHE A 116 -11.98 3.09 -17.48
CA PHE A 116 -12.02 4.50 -17.87
C PHE A 116 -10.65 4.93 -18.41
N PRO A 117 -10.43 4.83 -19.73
CA PRO A 117 -9.16 5.21 -20.36
C PRO A 117 -8.76 6.67 -20.07
N GLU A 118 -9.73 7.58 -19.87
CA GLU A 118 -9.47 8.96 -19.48
C GLU A 118 -9.09 9.09 -17.99
N GLY A 119 -9.32 8.07 -17.17
CA GLY A 119 -8.96 8.05 -15.75
C GLY A 119 -7.45 8.16 -15.56
N LEU A 120 -7.03 8.80 -14.46
CA LEU A 120 -5.63 8.93 -14.09
C LEU A 120 -5.34 8.18 -12.80
N ARG A 121 -4.21 7.47 -12.83
CA ARG A 121 -3.63 6.86 -11.64
C ARG A 121 -2.13 6.82 -11.78
N PHE A 122 -1.40 7.40 -10.85
CA PHE A 122 0.07 7.42 -10.90
C PHE A 122 0.64 6.00 -10.83
N GLY A 123 1.61 5.72 -11.71
CA GLY A 123 2.22 4.40 -11.86
C GLY A 123 1.41 3.39 -12.70
N TYR A 124 0.22 3.78 -13.20
CA TYR A 124 -0.69 2.90 -13.96
C TYR A 124 -1.14 3.50 -15.28
N THR A 125 -1.02 4.80 -15.43
CA THR A 125 -1.41 5.51 -16.66
C THR A 125 -0.39 5.26 -17.77
N LEU A 126 -0.88 5.00 -19.00
CA LEU A 126 -0.02 4.75 -20.17
C LEU A 126 0.95 5.91 -20.42
N ALA A 127 2.19 5.59 -20.75
CA ALA A 127 3.26 6.56 -20.94
C ALA A 127 3.05 7.48 -22.16
N GLU A 128 2.26 7.03 -23.16
CA GLU A 128 1.90 7.85 -24.32
C GLU A 128 0.90 8.95 -24.00
N ARG A 129 0.20 8.90 -22.86
CA ARG A 129 -0.75 9.93 -22.48
C ARG A 129 -0.06 11.24 -22.15
N ALA A 130 -0.37 12.31 -22.87
CA ALA A 130 0.14 13.64 -22.61
C ALA A 130 -0.40 14.20 -21.26
N PRO A 131 0.38 15.00 -20.51
CA PRO A 131 1.73 15.44 -20.81
C PRO A 131 2.83 14.44 -20.41
N HIS A 132 2.52 13.15 -20.35
CA HIS A 132 3.41 12.08 -19.92
C HIS A 132 3.74 12.17 -18.41
N LEU A 133 4.73 11.43 -17.93
CA LEU A 133 5.28 11.51 -16.56
C LEU A 133 4.25 11.24 -15.44
N PHE A 134 3.37 10.25 -15.62
CA PHE A 134 2.38 9.84 -14.61
C PHE A 134 2.83 8.67 -13.73
N GLY A 135 4.12 8.57 -13.44
CA GLY A 135 4.67 7.53 -12.56
C GLY A 135 5.99 7.94 -11.95
N GLY A 136 6.30 7.41 -10.77
CA GLY A 136 7.43 7.81 -9.97
C GLY A 136 8.78 7.25 -10.41
N PHE A 137 8.82 6.26 -11.32
CA PHE A 137 10.09 5.77 -11.85
C PHE A 137 10.61 6.69 -12.97
N ALA A 138 10.58 7.99 -12.70
CA ALA A 138 11.07 9.09 -13.51
C ALA A 138 11.71 10.16 -12.63
N GLU A 139 12.55 11.01 -13.21
CA GLU A 139 13.15 12.13 -12.48
C GLU A 139 12.11 13.15 -12.03
N TYR A 140 11.04 13.31 -12.82
CA TYR A 140 9.93 14.22 -12.52
C TYR A 140 8.60 13.54 -12.79
N MET A 141 7.58 13.95 -12.05
CA MET A 141 6.20 13.51 -12.19
C MET A 141 5.26 14.71 -12.35
N TYR A 142 4.38 14.65 -13.35
CA TYR A 142 3.37 15.69 -13.58
C TYR A 142 2.21 15.51 -12.59
N LEU A 143 1.85 16.59 -11.91
CA LEU A 143 0.77 16.64 -10.93
C LEU A 143 -0.40 17.45 -11.50
N PRO A 144 -1.46 16.83 -12.01
CA PRO A 144 -2.66 17.54 -12.44
C PRO A 144 -3.39 18.21 -11.25
N TRP A 145 -4.29 19.11 -11.57
CA TRP A 145 -5.03 19.91 -10.60
C TRP A 145 -5.76 19.12 -9.51
N ASN A 146 -6.15 17.89 -9.81
CA ASN A 146 -6.91 16.99 -8.94
C ASN A 146 -6.03 15.95 -8.21
N SER A 147 -4.71 16.10 -8.23
CA SER A 147 -3.81 15.28 -7.42
C SER A 147 -4.08 15.46 -5.94
N VAL A 148 -4.08 14.38 -5.18
CA VAL A 148 -4.13 14.44 -3.71
C VAL A 148 -2.70 14.44 -3.18
N LEU A 149 -2.34 15.51 -2.48
CA LEU A 149 -0.98 15.75 -2.01
C LEU A 149 -0.97 16.01 -0.51
N HIS A 150 0.01 15.47 0.17
CA HIS A 150 0.24 15.68 1.60
C HIS A 150 1.63 16.27 1.81
N LYS A 151 1.72 17.42 2.46
CA LYS A 151 3.00 17.99 2.83
C LYS A 151 3.70 17.09 3.84
N VAL A 152 4.95 16.76 3.54
CA VAL A 152 5.79 16.01 4.48
C VAL A 152 6.19 16.94 5.62
N PRO A 153 6.04 16.52 6.89
CA PRO A 153 6.45 17.32 8.03
C PRO A 153 7.92 17.70 7.99
N ASP A 154 8.24 18.92 8.42
CA ASP A 154 9.61 19.39 8.51
C ASP A 154 10.46 18.46 9.40
N GLY A 155 11.67 18.15 8.95
CA GLY A 155 12.59 17.28 9.66
C GLY A 155 12.43 15.77 9.38
N LEU A 156 11.39 15.35 8.65
CA LEU A 156 11.27 13.98 8.17
C LEU A 156 12.00 13.85 6.83
N SER A 157 12.91 12.85 6.72
CA SER A 157 13.60 12.60 5.44
C SER A 157 12.67 11.95 4.41
N ALA A 158 13.02 12.08 3.13
CA ALA A 158 12.25 11.50 2.04
C ALA A 158 12.17 9.95 2.15
N GLU A 159 13.23 9.30 2.60
CA GLU A 159 13.26 7.85 2.81
C GLU A 159 12.29 7.40 3.90
N HIS A 160 12.23 8.14 5.03
CA HIS A 160 11.24 7.85 6.07
C HIS A 160 9.81 8.18 5.61
N ALA A 161 9.62 9.26 4.85
CA ALA A 161 8.33 9.57 4.25
C ALA A 161 7.91 8.53 3.20
N GLY A 162 8.88 7.86 2.56
CA GLY A 162 8.63 6.84 1.53
C GLY A 162 7.81 5.63 1.99
N VAL A 163 7.68 5.41 3.31
CA VAL A 163 6.84 4.34 3.87
C VAL A 163 5.43 4.80 4.24
N VAL A 164 5.03 6.02 3.87
CA VAL A 164 3.73 6.59 4.25
C VAL A 164 2.55 5.75 3.75
N THR A 165 2.58 5.25 2.52
CA THR A 165 1.50 4.41 1.97
C THR A 165 1.31 3.12 2.75
N PRO A 166 2.33 2.25 2.94
CA PRO A 166 2.17 1.05 3.75
C PRO A 166 1.84 1.38 5.22
N MET A 167 2.31 2.51 5.77
CA MET A 167 1.97 2.92 7.13
C MET A 167 0.50 3.34 7.25
N ALA A 168 -0.01 4.11 6.30
CA ALA A 168 -1.43 4.49 6.24
C ALA A 168 -2.33 3.24 6.12
N ASN A 169 -1.94 2.28 5.27
CA ASN A 169 -2.64 0.99 5.18
C ASN A 169 -2.59 0.22 6.50
N GLY A 170 -1.43 0.17 7.17
CA GLY A 170 -1.30 -0.47 8.47
C GLY A 170 -2.24 0.12 9.52
N ILE A 171 -2.35 1.44 9.57
CA ILE A 171 -3.28 2.16 10.44
C ILE A 171 -4.73 1.85 10.04
N GLN A 172 -5.06 1.95 8.75
CA GLN A 172 -6.41 1.67 8.26
C GLN A 172 -6.85 0.25 8.61
N TRP A 173 -6.04 -0.76 8.28
CA TRP A 173 -6.42 -2.16 8.45
C TRP A 173 -6.42 -2.60 9.91
N ALA A 174 -5.36 -2.27 10.66
CA ALA A 174 -5.30 -2.68 12.07
C ALA A 174 -6.30 -1.90 12.93
N LEU A 175 -6.30 -0.56 12.87
CA LEU A 175 -7.07 0.24 13.81
C LEU A 175 -8.52 0.46 13.35
N PHE A 176 -8.70 1.01 12.13
CA PHE A 176 -10.04 1.40 11.68
C PHE A 176 -10.87 0.21 11.21
N ASP A 177 -10.28 -0.69 10.43
CA ASP A 177 -11.02 -1.83 9.91
C ASP A 177 -11.19 -2.93 10.97
N CYS A 178 -10.13 -3.29 11.67
CA CYS A 178 -10.15 -4.41 12.62
C CYS A 178 -10.37 -4.00 14.08
N GLY A 179 -10.27 -2.71 14.41
CA GLY A 179 -10.50 -2.22 15.76
C GLY A 179 -9.40 -2.63 16.76
N VAL A 180 -8.16 -2.81 16.28
CA VAL A 180 -7.02 -3.06 17.16
C VAL A 180 -6.86 -1.89 18.13
N GLY A 181 -6.76 -2.18 19.40
CA GLY A 181 -6.61 -1.20 20.47
C GLY A 181 -5.97 -1.82 21.70
N TYR A 182 -6.18 -1.15 22.83
CA TYR A 182 -5.67 -1.62 24.12
C TYR A 182 -6.10 -3.08 24.39
N ASP A 183 -5.12 -3.89 24.80
CA ASP A 183 -5.29 -5.31 25.17
C ASP A 183 -5.66 -6.27 24.02
N SER A 184 -5.62 -5.83 22.77
CA SER A 184 -5.86 -6.71 21.61
C SER A 184 -4.73 -7.70 21.39
N ARG A 185 -5.06 -8.95 21.02
CA ARG A 185 -4.13 -9.98 20.55
C ARG A 185 -4.19 -10.04 19.02
N VAL A 186 -3.09 -9.76 18.36
CA VAL A 186 -3.03 -9.55 16.91
C VAL A 186 -2.09 -10.55 16.24
N LEU A 187 -2.60 -11.33 15.31
CA LEU A 187 -1.82 -12.14 14.39
C LEU A 187 -1.59 -11.39 13.08
N ILE A 188 -0.34 -11.20 12.70
CA ILE A 188 0.06 -10.58 11.43
C ILE A 188 0.80 -11.63 10.61
N GLN A 189 0.28 -11.95 9.45
CA GLN A 189 0.82 -12.99 8.58
C GLN A 189 1.54 -12.35 7.40
N GLY A 190 2.84 -12.63 7.27
CA GLY A 190 3.73 -12.05 6.27
C GLY A 190 4.44 -10.78 6.75
N PRO A 191 5.77 -10.83 6.98
CA PRO A 191 6.56 -9.72 7.49
C PRO A 191 7.09 -8.81 6.36
N GLY A 192 6.30 -8.62 5.31
CA GLY A 192 6.56 -7.63 4.27
C GLY A 192 6.34 -6.20 4.77
N GLN A 193 6.47 -5.20 3.87
CA GLN A 193 6.26 -3.79 4.25
C GLN A 193 4.89 -3.57 4.93
N GLN A 194 3.83 -4.19 4.42
CA GLN A 194 2.49 -4.07 5.00
C GLN A 194 2.43 -4.71 6.41
N GLY A 195 2.96 -5.92 6.57
CA GLY A 195 2.98 -6.59 7.88
C GLY A 195 3.80 -5.85 8.92
N LEU A 196 4.96 -5.30 8.54
CA LEU A 196 5.79 -4.49 9.43
C LEU A 196 5.07 -3.20 9.86
N CYS A 197 4.37 -2.52 8.94
CA CYS A 197 3.58 -1.33 9.26
C CYS A 197 2.36 -1.67 10.14
N ASN A 198 1.70 -2.80 9.91
CA ASN A 198 0.65 -3.30 10.80
C ASN A 198 1.20 -3.63 12.20
N THR A 199 2.44 -4.13 12.30
CA THR A 199 3.10 -4.35 13.59
C THR A 199 3.29 -3.04 14.36
N ILE A 200 3.82 -2.00 13.70
CA ILE A 200 3.97 -0.66 14.29
C ILE A 200 2.61 -0.11 14.73
N ALA A 201 1.61 -0.16 13.86
CA ALA A 201 0.27 0.35 14.14
C ALA A 201 -0.36 -0.36 15.33
N SER A 202 -0.30 -1.70 15.38
CA SER A 202 -0.84 -2.51 16.48
C SER A 202 -0.12 -2.23 17.81
N LYS A 203 1.21 -2.10 17.79
CA LYS A 203 2.01 -1.76 18.98
C LYS A 203 1.65 -0.38 19.51
N THR A 204 1.54 0.59 18.62
CA THR A 204 1.18 1.97 18.98
C THR A 204 -0.24 2.07 19.54
N ALA A 205 -1.15 1.23 19.05
CA ALA A 205 -2.53 1.16 19.55
C ALA A 205 -2.67 0.47 20.92
N GLY A 206 -1.61 -0.15 21.45
CA GLY A 206 -1.63 -0.80 22.77
C GLY A 206 -2.04 -2.26 22.76
N ALA A 207 -1.85 -2.97 21.63
CA ALA A 207 -2.03 -4.42 21.57
C ALA A 207 -1.17 -5.10 22.65
N SER A 208 -1.75 -6.07 23.37
CA SER A 208 -1.09 -6.81 24.46
C SER A 208 -0.23 -7.97 23.96
N LEU A 209 -0.55 -8.50 22.77
CA LEU A 209 0.20 -9.56 22.12
C LEU A 209 0.20 -9.37 20.61
N ILE A 210 1.37 -9.32 20.02
CA ILE A 210 1.56 -9.24 18.57
C ILE A 210 2.39 -10.43 18.12
N VAL A 211 1.77 -11.32 17.33
CA VAL A 211 2.40 -12.48 16.72
C VAL A 211 2.60 -12.21 15.24
N VAL A 212 3.82 -12.36 14.74
CA VAL A 212 4.13 -12.19 13.31
C VAL A 212 4.64 -13.50 12.73
N THR A 213 4.04 -13.97 11.63
CA THR A 213 4.47 -15.19 10.94
C THR A 213 5.20 -14.86 9.63
N GLY A 214 6.14 -15.72 9.26
CA GLY A 214 6.89 -15.65 8.01
C GLY A 214 7.53 -16.98 7.69
N THR A 215 8.27 -17.06 6.59
CA THR A 215 9.01 -18.24 6.14
C THR A 215 10.50 -18.11 6.42
N SER A 216 11.28 -19.15 6.15
CA SER A 216 12.75 -19.13 6.28
C SER A 216 13.42 -18.04 5.40
N LYS A 217 12.76 -17.61 4.33
CA LYS A 217 13.22 -16.48 3.49
C LYS A 217 13.08 -15.14 4.18
N ASP A 218 12.24 -15.06 5.22
CA ASP A 218 11.88 -13.82 5.91
C ASP A 218 12.65 -13.61 7.23
N THR A 219 13.69 -14.41 7.52
CA THR A 219 14.44 -14.36 8.80
C THR A 219 14.83 -12.94 9.21
N LYS A 220 15.36 -12.14 8.27
CA LYS A 220 15.71 -10.73 8.55
C LYS A 220 14.49 -9.86 8.83
N ARG A 221 13.38 -10.08 8.10
CA ARG A 221 12.13 -9.32 8.27
C ARG A 221 11.45 -9.69 9.58
N LEU A 222 11.47 -10.96 9.99
CA LEU A 222 10.98 -11.41 11.30
C LEU A 222 11.76 -10.75 12.44
N GLN A 223 13.09 -10.62 12.30
CA GLN A 223 13.88 -9.89 13.28
C GLN A 223 13.52 -8.39 13.31
N VAL A 224 13.26 -7.78 12.16
CA VAL A 224 12.77 -6.39 12.08
C VAL A 224 11.39 -6.28 12.75
N ALA A 225 10.47 -7.21 12.50
CA ALA A 225 9.16 -7.22 13.16
C ALA A 225 9.30 -7.24 14.69
N LYS A 226 10.23 -8.04 15.21
CA LYS A 226 10.54 -8.11 16.65
C LYS A 226 11.05 -6.76 17.19
N ASN A 227 11.93 -6.10 16.45
CA ASN A 227 12.47 -4.78 16.82
C ASN A 227 11.37 -3.68 16.78
N LEU A 228 10.36 -3.84 15.94
CA LEU A 228 9.23 -2.93 15.77
C LEU A 228 8.07 -3.20 16.75
N GLY A 229 8.17 -4.25 17.57
CA GLY A 229 7.24 -4.49 18.66
C GLY A 229 6.43 -5.78 18.58
N ALA A 230 6.77 -6.71 17.68
CA ALA A 230 6.21 -8.07 17.74
C ALA A 230 6.74 -8.80 18.99
N ASP A 231 5.83 -9.36 19.76
CA ASP A 231 6.17 -10.10 20.98
C ASP A 231 6.65 -11.52 20.63
N VAL A 232 6.05 -12.13 19.59
CA VAL A 232 6.40 -13.47 19.09
C VAL A 232 6.56 -13.41 17.57
N VAL A 233 7.58 -14.08 17.06
CA VAL A 233 7.77 -14.28 15.62
C VAL A 233 7.85 -15.78 15.35
N ILE A 234 7.20 -16.25 14.29
CA ILE A 234 7.06 -17.67 13.95
C ILE A 234 7.56 -17.91 12.54
N ASN A 235 8.52 -18.81 12.38
CA ASN A 235 8.84 -19.39 11.07
C ASN A 235 7.94 -20.60 10.82
N VAL A 236 6.95 -20.44 9.94
CA VAL A 236 5.95 -21.48 9.65
C VAL A 236 6.51 -22.73 8.96
N GLU A 237 7.77 -22.70 8.53
CA GLU A 237 8.46 -23.85 7.96
C GLU A 237 9.22 -24.66 9.03
N GLU A 238 9.39 -24.13 10.25
CA GLU A 238 10.15 -24.75 11.35
C GLU A 238 9.26 -25.19 12.50
N GLU A 239 8.12 -24.51 12.70
CA GLU A 239 7.19 -24.84 13.79
C GLU A 239 5.72 -24.70 13.34
N ASP A 240 4.80 -25.42 14.00
CA ASP A 240 3.37 -25.28 13.73
C ASP A 240 2.87 -23.93 14.27
N PRO A 241 2.42 -23.01 13.38
CA PRO A 241 2.01 -21.67 13.80
C PRO A 241 0.75 -21.70 14.66
N LEU A 242 -0.19 -22.63 14.44
CA LEU A 242 -1.41 -22.72 15.24
C LEU A 242 -1.11 -23.20 16.66
N GLU A 243 -0.29 -24.23 16.81
CA GLU A 243 0.14 -24.75 18.12
C GLU A 243 0.84 -23.64 18.91
N LYS A 244 1.77 -22.92 18.27
CA LYS A 244 2.49 -21.82 18.92
C LYS A 244 1.59 -20.67 19.32
N ILE A 245 0.64 -20.26 18.47
CA ILE A 245 -0.35 -19.24 18.79
C ILE A 245 -1.20 -19.66 20.00
N MET A 246 -1.68 -20.90 20.03
CA MET A 246 -2.47 -21.41 21.14
C MET A 246 -1.66 -21.50 22.43
N GLU A 247 -0.38 -21.87 22.36
CA GLU A 247 0.54 -21.86 23.51
C GLU A 247 0.64 -20.45 24.13
N VAL A 248 1.00 -19.44 23.30
CA VAL A 248 1.24 -18.08 23.81
C VAL A 248 -0.02 -17.33 24.21
N THR A 249 -1.19 -17.79 23.79
CA THR A 249 -2.49 -17.24 24.19
C THR A 249 -3.16 -18.03 25.32
N GLY A 250 -2.51 -19.09 25.84
CA GLY A 250 -3.13 -19.96 26.84
C GLY A 250 -4.38 -20.68 26.32
N GLY A 251 -4.47 -20.93 25.04
CA GLY A 251 -5.61 -21.57 24.37
C GLY A 251 -6.76 -20.64 24.01
N GLU A 252 -6.64 -19.34 24.29
CA GLU A 252 -7.73 -18.38 24.04
C GLU A 252 -7.82 -17.90 22.58
N GLY A 253 -6.68 -17.90 21.84
CA GLY A 253 -6.60 -17.45 20.46
C GLY A 253 -6.53 -15.93 20.30
N MET A 254 -6.60 -15.47 19.05
CA MET A 254 -6.37 -14.09 18.63
C MET A 254 -7.67 -13.31 18.46
N ASP A 255 -7.63 -12.01 18.72
CA ASP A 255 -8.76 -11.09 18.48
C ASP A 255 -8.84 -10.64 17.03
N VAL A 256 -7.67 -10.46 16.40
CA VAL A 256 -7.51 -9.98 15.03
C VAL A 256 -6.48 -10.82 14.30
N SER A 257 -6.75 -11.13 13.03
CA SER A 257 -5.77 -11.70 12.11
C SER A 257 -5.70 -10.85 10.84
N LEU A 258 -4.50 -10.44 10.47
CA LEU A 258 -4.19 -9.62 9.31
C LEU A 258 -3.38 -10.46 8.31
N ASP A 259 -3.96 -10.82 7.18
CA ASP A 259 -3.24 -11.49 6.10
C ASP A 259 -2.58 -10.44 5.20
N CYS A 260 -1.26 -10.29 5.33
CA CYS A 260 -0.41 -9.41 4.53
C CYS A 260 0.54 -10.21 3.62
N THR A 261 0.21 -11.47 3.33
CA THR A 261 1.06 -12.35 2.53
C THR A 261 0.90 -12.11 1.03
N ALA A 262 1.90 -12.52 0.26
CA ALA A 262 1.83 -12.59 -1.20
C ALA A 262 2.22 -13.99 -1.66
N GLY A 263 1.41 -14.60 -2.51
CA GLY A 263 1.71 -15.91 -3.10
C GLY A 263 1.53 -17.10 -2.17
N ALA A 264 0.95 -16.93 -0.96
CA ALA A 264 0.71 -18.01 0.00
C ALA A 264 -0.65 -18.73 -0.18
N GLY A 265 -1.43 -18.29 -1.15
CA GLY A 265 -2.75 -18.86 -1.44
C GLY A 265 -3.73 -18.71 -0.26
N THR A 266 -4.46 -19.78 0.06
CA THR A 266 -5.50 -19.76 1.10
C THR A 266 -4.99 -20.07 2.51
N ILE A 267 -3.73 -20.47 2.66
CA ILE A 267 -3.15 -20.94 3.93
C ILE A 267 -3.24 -19.88 5.03
N PRO A 268 -2.87 -18.60 4.81
CA PRO A 268 -2.93 -17.59 5.85
C PRO A 268 -4.38 -17.30 6.31
N VAL A 269 -5.32 -17.32 5.38
CA VAL A 269 -6.75 -17.13 5.70
C VAL A 269 -7.26 -18.26 6.59
N LEU A 270 -6.91 -19.52 6.26
CA LEU A 270 -7.27 -20.69 7.07
C LEU A 270 -6.64 -20.63 8.46
N LEU A 271 -5.35 -20.33 8.55
CA LEU A 271 -4.66 -20.15 9.83
C LEU A 271 -5.34 -19.06 10.66
N GLY A 272 -5.65 -17.91 10.03
CA GLY A 272 -6.33 -16.82 10.71
C GLY A 272 -7.69 -17.21 11.31
N ILE A 273 -8.49 -18.02 10.57
CA ILE A 273 -9.79 -18.52 11.06
C ILE A 273 -9.60 -19.51 12.22
N GLU A 274 -8.62 -20.42 12.12
CA GLU A 274 -8.36 -21.42 13.19
C GLU A 274 -7.80 -20.75 14.46
N ALA A 275 -6.85 -19.82 14.31
CA ALA A 275 -6.20 -19.13 15.39
C ALA A 275 -7.11 -18.11 16.12
N MET A 276 -8.28 -17.79 15.53
CA MET A 276 -9.21 -16.84 16.14
C MET A 276 -9.77 -17.36 17.45
N LYS A 277 -9.97 -16.45 18.40
CA LYS A 277 -10.63 -16.72 19.68
C LYS A 277 -11.97 -17.43 19.50
N ARG A 278 -12.45 -18.04 20.59
CA ARG A 278 -13.64 -18.90 20.57
C ARG A 278 -14.88 -18.22 20.00
N LYS A 279 -15.06 -16.93 20.25
CA LYS A 279 -16.21 -16.12 19.80
C LYS A 279 -15.78 -14.72 19.44
N GLY A 280 -16.20 -14.28 18.27
CA GLY A 280 -15.88 -12.96 17.73
C GLY A 280 -14.47 -12.91 17.14
N GLY A 281 -14.03 -11.70 16.80
CA GLY A 281 -12.75 -11.42 16.17
C GLY A 281 -12.89 -11.01 14.71
N THR A 282 -11.84 -10.41 14.17
CA THR A 282 -11.83 -9.88 12.80
C THR A 282 -10.68 -10.47 12.01
N LEU A 283 -10.99 -10.98 10.83
CA LEU A 283 -10.02 -11.41 9.82
C LEU A 283 -9.99 -10.38 8.70
N GLN A 284 -8.84 -9.76 8.48
CA GLN A 284 -8.58 -8.85 7.37
C GLN A 284 -7.74 -9.57 6.32
N ILE A 285 -8.24 -9.61 5.08
CA ILE A 285 -7.57 -10.25 3.95
C ILE A 285 -7.05 -9.15 3.04
N GLN A 286 -5.72 -9.01 2.96
CA GLN A 286 -5.04 -8.05 2.09
C GLN A 286 -4.14 -8.75 1.06
N GLY A 287 -4.02 -10.07 1.15
CA GLY A 287 -3.33 -10.89 0.16
C GLY A 287 -4.07 -10.87 -1.17
N GLU A 288 -3.50 -10.24 -2.19
CA GLU A 288 -4.16 -10.04 -3.50
C GLU A 288 -4.20 -11.29 -4.40
N ASP A 289 -3.63 -12.43 -3.97
CA ASP A 289 -3.34 -13.55 -4.87
C ASP A 289 -4.31 -14.74 -4.77
N VAL A 290 -5.47 -14.55 -4.13
CA VAL A 290 -6.49 -15.60 -4.03
C VAL A 290 -7.76 -15.21 -4.80
N PRO A 291 -7.81 -15.42 -6.12
CA PRO A 291 -8.98 -15.03 -6.93
C PRO A 291 -10.22 -15.87 -6.59
N VAL A 292 -10.03 -17.09 -6.13
CA VAL A 292 -11.09 -18.01 -5.72
C VAL A 292 -10.62 -18.81 -4.50
N PHE A 293 -11.48 -18.93 -3.51
CA PHE A 293 -11.23 -19.78 -2.34
C PHE A 293 -12.16 -20.99 -2.36
N PRO A 294 -11.74 -22.12 -2.95
CA PRO A 294 -12.51 -23.36 -2.92
C PRO A 294 -12.70 -23.85 -1.48
N ASN A 295 -13.92 -24.29 -1.13
CA ASN A 295 -14.23 -24.80 0.20
C ASN A 295 -13.99 -23.79 1.35
N PHE A 296 -14.32 -22.52 1.11
CA PHE A 296 -14.25 -21.49 2.15
C PHE A 296 -15.03 -21.93 3.41
N PRO A 297 -14.42 -21.94 4.62
CA PRO A 297 -14.98 -22.58 5.80
C PRO A 297 -16.08 -21.73 6.46
N LEU A 298 -17.13 -21.39 5.73
CA LEU A 298 -18.22 -20.51 6.16
C LEU A 298 -18.86 -20.96 7.48
N GLY A 299 -19.00 -22.28 7.69
CA GLY A 299 -19.53 -22.84 8.93
C GLY A 299 -18.67 -22.48 10.15
N LYS A 300 -17.35 -22.49 10.04
CA LYS A 300 -16.44 -22.10 11.13
C LYS A 300 -16.55 -20.60 11.43
N ILE A 301 -16.61 -19.78 10.37
CA ILE A 301 -16.79 -18.34 10.49
C ILE A 301 -18.08 -18.02 11.24
N GLY A 302 -19.21 -18.65 10.84
CA GLY A 302 -20.50 -18.49 11.51
C GLY A 302 -20.47 -18.94 12.97
N ASN A 303 -19.92 -20.11 13.24
CA ASN A 303 -19.85 -20.68 14.59
C ASN A 303 -18.96 -19.87 15.56
N LYS A 304 -17.89 -19.26 15.03
CA LYS A 304 -16.98 -18.40 15.79
C LYS A 304 -17.40 -16.91 15.78
N TYR A 305 -18.42 -16.52 15.02
CA TYR A 305 -18.84 -15.10 14.83
C TYR A 305 -17.70 -14.23 14.33
N ILE A 306 -16.92 -14.71 13.37
CA ILE A 306 -15.80 -13.96 12.79
C ILE A 306 -16.33 -12.93 11.78
N THR A 307 -15.89 -11.69 11.91
CA THR A 307 -16.05 -10.68 10.86
C THR A 307 -14.91 -10.84 9.84
N VAL A 308 -15.24 -10.96 8.57
CA VAL A 308 -14.25 -11.00 7.49
C VAL A 308 -14.32 -9.70 6.70
N LYS A 309 -13.15 -9.07 6.50
CA LYS A 309 -12.97 -7.85 5.72
C LYS A 309 -11.87 -8.05 4.66
N ALA A 310 -11.96 -7.32 3.53
CA ALA A 310 -10.99 -7.35 2.44
C ALA A 310 -10.83 -5.97 1.80
#